data_4e322f8191ce211da23fedc96c07435d
#
_entry.id   4e322f8191ce211da23fedc96c07435d
#
_cell.length_a   1.000
_cell.length_b   1.000
_cell.length_c   1.000
_cell.angle_alpha   90.00
_cell.angle_beta   90.00
_cell.angle_gamma   90.00
#
_symmetry.space_group_name_H-M   'P 1'
#
loop_
_entity.id
_entity.type
_entity.pdbx_description
1 polymer ?
#
loop_
_entity_poly.entity_id
_entity_poly.type
_entity_poly.pdbx_seq_one_letter_code
_entity_poly.pdbx_strand_id
1 'polypeptide(L)'
;MKDKIEKGDIVIINKSGKYHNQVGEVSGVDYNIFFVKIVIVKLGNQEETFEEKDLQLQTKKPSLEEVVASIDKILEEVEQISNLPTKEKVELPNRLKYLKLDISKLDKQLIQKNFDSIEKIFAATREADSSASFWQEIDSNLEKISWWIRTSL
;
A
#
# COMPACT_ATOMS: atom_id res chain seq x y z
N MET A 1 -7.70 5.80 -22.93
CA MET A 1 -8.66 5.04 -22.09
C MET A 1 -8.52 5.49 -20.64
N LYS A 2 -9.64 5.71 -19.97
CA LYS A 2 -9.60 5.92 -18.52
C LYS A 2 -9.26 4.60 -17.82
N ASP A 3 -8.37 4.65 -16.87
CA ASP A 3 -8.09 3.50 -16.02
C ASP A 3 -9.34 3.12 -15.24
N LYS A 4 -9.57 1.82 -15.12
CA LYS A 4 -10.69 1.27 -14.38
C LYS A 4 -10.49 1.52 -12.89
N ILE A 5 -11.50 2.06 -12.21
CA ILE A 5 -11.47 2.28 -10.77
C ILE A 5 -11.70 0.97 -10.04
N GLU A 6 -10.83 0.65 -9.11
CA GLU A 6 -10.84 -0.59 -8.33
C GLU A 6 -10.70 -0.31 -6.85
N LYS A 7 -11.03 -1.31 -6.02
CA LYS A 7 -10.80 -1.23 -4.58
C LYS A 7 -9.35 -0.87 -4.27
N GLY A 8 -9.17 0.10 -3.38
CA GLY A 8 -7.85 0.60 -2.97
C GLY A 8 -7.40 1.86 -3.70
N ASP A 9 -8.03 2.21 -4.82
CA ASP A 9 -7.69 3.42 -5.57
C ASP A 9 -8.10 4.67 -4.79
N ILE A 10 -7.36 5.75 -4.98
CA ILE A 10 -7.69 7.07 -4.42
C ILE A 10 -8.41 7.88 -5.50
N VAL A 11 -9.57 8.39 -5.16
CA VAL A 11 -10.43 9.12 -6.11
C VAL A 11 -10.83 10.48 -5.55
N ILE A 12 -11.17 11.40 -6.46
CA ILE A 12 -11.77 12.70 -6.15
C ILE A 12 -13.22 12.64 -6.57
N ILE A 13 -14.12 13.11 -5.71
CA ILE A 13 -15.54 13.19 -6.01
C ILE A 13 -15.79 14.35 -6.97
N ASN A 14 -16.23 14.03 -8.18
CA ASN A 14 -16.52 15.01 -9.23
C ASN A 14 -18.03 15.14 -9.48
N LYS A 15 -18.82 14.98 -8.43
CA LYS A 15 -20.26 15.13 -8.45
C LYS A 15 -20.65 16.35 -7.63
N SER A 16 -21.50 17.22 -8.18
CA SER A 16 -22.00 18.40 -7.47
C SER A 16 -22.76 17.97 -6.20
N GLY A 17 -22.52 18.66 -5.10
CA GLY A 17 -23.18 18.40 -3.84
C GLY A 17 -22.24 18.37 -2.64
N LYS A 18 -22.68 17.69 -1.59
CA LYS A 18 -22.03 17.68 -0.28
C LYS A 18 -20.56 17.21 -0.33
N TYR A 19 -20.24 16.26 -1.19
CA TYR A 19 -18.92 15.65 -1.22
C TYR A 19 -18.04 16.14 -2.37
N HIS A 20 -18.48 17.17 -3.10
CA HIS A 20 -17.73 17.70 -4.25
C HIS A 20 -16.28 18.06 -3.87
N ASN A 21 -15.33 17.59 -4.68
CA ASN A 21 -13.88 17.77 -4.51
C ASN A 21 -13.27 17.06 -3.30
N GLN A 22 -14.03 16.27 -2.54
CA GLN A 22 -13.43 15.45 -1.49
C GLN A 22 -12.67 14.28 -2.08
N VAL A 23 -11.61 13.89 -1.39
CA VAL A 23 -10.74 12.76 -1.77
C VAL A 23 -11.03 11.59 -0.85
N GLY A 24 -11.15 10.41 -1.40
CA GLY A 24 -11.37 9.20 -0.62
C GLY A 24 -10.75 7.97 -1.26
N GLU A 25 -10.66 6.91 -0.47
CA GLU A 25 -10.19 5.61 -0.95
C GLU A 25 -11.38 4.71 -1.27
N VAL A 26 -11.29 4.02 -2.39
CA VAL A 26 -12.32 3.05 -2.80
C VAL A 26 -12.27 1.84 -1.88
N SER A 27 -13.35 1.59 -1.15
CA SER A 27 -13.47 0.43 -0.24
C SER A 27 -14.08 -0.79 -0.91
N GLY A 28 -14.72 -0.62 -2.05
CA GLY A 28 -15.31 -1.72 -2.79
C GLY A 28 -15.95 -1.26 -4.09
N VAL A 29 -16.28 -2.25 -4.92
CA VAL A 29 -16.98 -2.04 -6.19
C VAL A 29 -18.11 -3.05 -6.27
N ASP A 30 -19.28 -2.61 -6.71
CA ASP A 30 -20.45 -3.47 -6.88
C ASP A 30 -21.20 -3.07 -8.16
N TYR A 31 -22.23 -3.79 -8.48
CA TYR A 31 -23.08 -3.51 -9.63
C TYR A 31 -24.55 -3.53 -9.19
N ASN A 32 -25.31 -2.54 -9.63
CA ASN A 32 -26.74 -2.50 -9.32
C ASN A 32 -27.52 -3.45 -10.26
N ILE A 33 -28.85 -3.50 -10.08
CA ILE A 33 -29.73 -4.38 -10.88
C ILE A 33 -29.73 -4.03 -12.37
N PHE A 34 -29.27 -2.85 -12.76
CA PHE A 34 -29.13 -2.42 -14.15
C PHE A 34 -27.72 -2.62 -14.69
N PHE A 35 -26.87 -3.38 -13.97
CA PHE A 35 -25.47 -3.63 -14.32
C PHE A 35 -24.62 -2.36 -14.38
N VAL A 36 -25.06 -1.29 -13.70
CA VAL A 36 -24.25 -0.07 -13.55
C VAL A 36 -23.26 -0.27 -12.40
N LYS A 37 -22.01 0.05 -12.67
CA LYS A 37 -20.93 -0.05 -11.67
C LYS A 37 -21.12 0.99 -10.57
N ILE A 38 -21.18 0.53 -9.34
CA ILE A 38 -21.27 1.37 -8.14
C ILE A 38 -19.95 1.27 -7.40
N VAL A 39 -19.35 2.42 -7.12
CA VAL A 39 -18.07 2.52 -6.42
C VAL A 39 -18.36 3.01 -4.99
N ILE A 40 -17.88 2.25 -4.01
CA ILE A 40 -18.02 2.60 -2.60
C ILE A 40 -16.75 3.33 -2.18
N VAL A 41 -16.89 4.58 -1.74
CA VAL A 41 -15.77 5.45 -1.38
C VAL A 41 -15.82 5.75 0.10
N LYS A 42 -14.70 5.57 0.78
CA LYS A 42 -14.56 5.91 2.20
C LYS A 42 -14.18 7.38 2.33
N LEU A 43 -15.04 8.15 2.97
CA LEU A 43 -14.87 9.58 3.21
C LEU A 43 -14.88 9.81 4.72
N GLY A 44 -13.69 9.90 5.31
CA GLY A 44 -13.55 9.96 6.76
C GLY A 44 -14.02 8.65 7.40
N ASN A 45 -15.03 8.73 8.28
CA ASN A 45 -15.61 7.58 8.96
C ASN A 45 -16.84 7.01 8.24
N GLN A 46 -17.22 7.57 7.09
CA GLN A 46 -18.41 7.17 6.35
C GLN A 46 -18.03 6.54 5.02
N GLU A 47 -18.90 5.65 4.54
CA GLU A 47 -18.79 5.10 3.19
C GLU A 47 -19.99 5.62 2.38
N GLU A 48 -19.73 6.13 1.19
CA GLU A 48 -20.74 6.63 0.27
C GLU A 48 -20.60 5.95 -1.09
N THR A 49 -21.70 5.81 -1.79
CA THR A 49 -21.72 5.18 -3.10
C THR A 49 -21.81 6.21 -4.21
N PHE A 50 -21.07 5.97 -5.28
CA PHE A 50 -21.05 6.83 -6.48
C PHE A 50 -21.01 5.96 -7.72
N GLU A 51 -21.49 6.50 -8.85
CA GLU A 51 -21.20 5.90 -10.14
C GLU A 51 -19.78 6.26 -10.56
N GLU A 52 -19.14 5.41 -11.34
CA GLU A 52 -17.75 5.64 -11.78
C GLU A 52 -17.58 6.98 -12.51
N LYS A 53 -18.59 7.39 -13.29
CA LYS A 53 -18.58 8.66 -14.02
C LYS A 53 -18.48 9.89 -13.12
N ASP A 54 -18.88 9.77 -11.85
CA ASP A 54 -18.86 10.86 -10.86
C ASP A 54 -17.56 10.92 -10.08
N LEU A 55 -16.60 10.10 -10.45
CA LEU A 55 -15.31 10.00 -9.79
C LEU A 55 -14.17 10.26 -10.77
N GLN A 56 -13.11 10.88 -10.25
CA GLN A 56 -11.86 11.04 -10.97
C GLN A 56 -10.77 10.27 -10.24
N LEU A 57 -10.07 9.40 -10.94
CA LEU A 57 -8.95 8.67 -10.38
C LEU A 57 -7.81 9.65 -10.06
N GLN A 58 -7.39 9.70 -8.80
CA GLN A 58 -6.25 10.52 -8.37
C GLN A 58 -4.97 9.70 -8.32
N THR A 59 -5.02 8.56 -7.63
CA THR A 59 -3.85 7.68 -7.49
C THR A 59 -4.31 6.24 -7.58
N LYS A 60 -3.71 5.50 -8.51
CA LYS A 60 -3.96 4.06 -8.65
C LYS A 60 -3.27 3.30 -7.54
N LYS A 61 -3.95 2.30 -6.96
CA LYS A 61 -3.33 1.41 -5.97
C LYS A 61 -2.12 0.71 -6.59
N PRO A 62 -1.10 0.37 -5.79
CA PRO A 62 0.06 -0.35 -6.30
C PRO A 62 -0.35 -1.72 -6.87
N SER A 63 0.26 -2.10 -7.99
CA SER A 63 0.13 -3.44 -8.55
C SER A 63 1.04 -4.41 -7.79
N LEU A 64 0.80 -5.70 -7.98
CA LEU A 64 1.68 -6.74 -7.44
C LEU A 64 3.12 -6.53 -7.88
N GLU A 65 3.34 -6.19 -9.15
CA GLU A 65 4.66 -5.94 -9.72
C GLU A 65 5.35 -4.75 -9.06
N GLU A 66 4.60 -3.67 -8.80
CA GLU A 66 5.14 -2.50 -8.10
C GLU A 66 5.52 -2.82 -6.67
N VAL A 67 4.73 -3.67 -5.98
CA VAL A 67 5.04 -4.10 -4.62
C VAL A 67 6.31 -4.93 -4.59
N VAL A 68 6.48 -5.87 -5.52
CA VAL A 68 7.71 -6.66 -5.63
C VAL A 68 8.91 -5.77 -5.90
N ALA A 69 8.77 -4.80 -6.80
CA ALA A 69 9.83 -3.82 -7.08
C ALA A 69 10.17 -2.99 -5.84
N SER A 70 9.17 -2.63 -5.03
CA SER A 70 9.38 -1.90 -3.77
C SER A 70 10.18 -2.73 -2.77
N ILE A 71 9.90 -4.03 -2.67
CA ILE A 71 10.67 -4.93 -1.80
C ILE A 71 12.13 -5.00 -2.26
N ASP A 72 12.36 -5.11 -3.56
CA ASP A 72 13.71 -5.17 -4.12
C ASP A 72 14.49 -3.88 -3.84
N LYS A 73 13.83 -2.73 -3.93
CA LYS A 73 14.46 -1.44 -3.57
C LYS A 73 14.81 -1.36 -2.08
N ILE A 74 13.93 -1.85 -1.21
CA ILE A 74 14.22 -1.91 0.22
C ILE A 74 15.42 -2.80 0.48
N LEU A 75 15.53 -3.94 -0.21
CA LEU A 75 16.68 -4.82 -0.09
C LEU A 75 17.99 -4.10 -0.45
N GLU A 76 17.99 -3.28 -1.50
CA GLU A 76 19.15 -2.47 -1.89
C GLU A 76 19.50 -1.44 -0.80
N GLU A 77 18.48 -0.76 -0.23
CA GLU A 77 18.70 0.25 0.81
C GLU A 77 19.20 -0.36 2.12
N VAL A 78 18.75 -1.57 2.45
CA VAL A 78 19.18 -2.28 3.67
C VAL A 78 20.69 -2.50 3.68
N GLU A 79 21.30 -2.75 2.53
CA GLU A 79 22.75 -2.94 2.41
C GLU A 79 23.52 -1.67 2.81
N GLN A 80 22.90 -0.51 2.75
CA GLN A 80 23.51 0.78 3.09
C GLN A 80 23.38 1.13 4.57
N ILE A 81 22.63 0.36 5.34
CA ILE A 81 22.47 0.61 6.78
C ILE A 81 23.67 0.06 7.52
N SER A 82 24.55 0.94 8.01
CA SER A 82 25.79 0.55 8.64
C SER A 82 25.65 0.14 10.10
N ASN A 83 24.61 0.61 10.78
CA ASN A 83 24.44 0.42 12.23
C ASN A 83 23.43 -0.67 12.60
N LEU A 84 23.05 -1.53 11.66
CA LEU A 84 22.24 -2.69 11.97
C LEU A 84 23.03 -3.67 12.86
N PRO A 85 22.42 -4.17 13.95
CA PRO A 85 23.01 -5.27 14.71
C PRO A 85 23.26 -6.48 13.81
N THR A 86 24.27 -7.29 14.15
CA THR A 86 24.67 -8.44 13.34
C THR A 86 23.50 -9.39 13.04
N LYS A 87 22.64 -9.61 14.02
CA LYS A 87 21.46 -10.47 13.88
C LYS A 87 20.52 -9.94 12.78
N GLU A 88 20.21 -8.64 12.81
CA GLU A 88 19.31 -7.99 11.87
C GLU A 88 19.93 -7.87 10.47
N LYS A 89 21.25 -7.75 10.36
CA LYS A 89 21.93 -7.76 9.05
C LYS A 89 21.65 -9.05 8.26
N VAL A 90 21.47 -10.17 8.96
CA VAL A 90 21.14 -11.45 8.33
C VAL A 90 19.63 -11.63 8.24
N GLU A 91 18.92 -11.33 9.31
CA GLU A 91 17.46 -11.60 9.42
C GLU A 91 16.63 -10.69 8.52
N LEU A 92 16.96 -9.40 8.44
CA LEU A 92 16.16 -8.44 7.70
C LEU A 92 16.10 -8.73 6.20
N PRO A 93 17.24 -8.97 5.50
CA PRO A 93 17.18 -9.37 4.10
C PRO A 93 16.40 -10.67 3.89
N ASN A 94 16.56 -11.64 4.78
CA ASN A 94 15.85 -12.91 4.68
C ASN A 94 14.33 -12.72 4.84
N ARG A 95 13.89 -11.89 5.78
CA ARG A 95 12.47 -11.59 5.97
C ARG A 95 11.87 -10.89 4.77
N LEU A 96 12.62 -9.99 4.14
CA LEU A 96 12.18 -9.33 2.91
C LEU A 96 12.03 -10.31 1.75
N LYS A 97 12.96 -11.24 1.61
CA LYS A 97 12.88 -12.32 0.62
C LYS A 97 11.70 -13.25 0.88
N TYR A 98 11.44 -13.60 2.15
CA TYR A 98 10.28 -14.40 2.52
C TYR A 98 8.98 -13.63 2.27
N LEU A 99 8.94 -12.33 2.55
CA LEU A 99 7.79 -11.49 2.23
C LEU A 99 7.47 -11.55 0.74
N LYS A 100 8.48 -11.41 -0.10
CA LYS A 100 8.33 -11.50 -1.55
C LYS A 100 7.77 -12.86 -1.98
N LEU A 101 8.24 -13.94 -1.37
CA LEU A 101 7.74 -15.29 -1.63
C LEU A 101 6.30 -15.46 -1.17
N ASP A 102 5.97 -14.99 0.03
CA ASP A 102 4.62 -15.07 0.59
C ASP A 102 3.62 -14.28 -0.25
N ILE A 103 4.01 -13.12 -0.77
CA ILE A 103 3.20 -12.31 -1.68
C ILE A 103 2.85 -13.11 -2.93
N SER A 104 3.82 -13.85 -3.49
CA SER A 104 3.57 -14.68 -4.67
C SER A 104 2.57 -15.79 -4.42
N LYS A 105 2.46 -16.25 -3.16
CA LYS A 105 1.52 -17.28 -2.74
C LYS A 105 0.18 -16.72 -2.26
N LEU A 106 0.08 -15.40 -2.09
CA LEU A 106 -1.10 -14.69 -1.60
C LEU A 106 -1.57 -15.17 -0.21
N ASP A 107 -0.64 -15.56 0.65
CA ASP A 107 -0.97 -15.97 2.02
C ASP A 107 -1.04 -14.74 2.92
N LYS A 108 -2.24 -14.27 3.16
CA LYS A 108 -2.50 -13.05 3.93
C LYS A 108 -1.86 -13.05 5.32
N GLN A 109 -1.98 -14.16 6.06
CA GLN A 109 -1.47 -14.24 7.43
C GLN A 109 0.05 -14.17 7.47
N LEU A 110 0.74 -14.89 6.60
CA LEU A 110 2.19 -14.87 6.51
C LEU A 110 2.71 -13.53 6.03
N ILE A 111 2.05 -12.94 5.04
CA ILE A 111 2.41 -11.61 4.51
C ILE A 111 2.33 -10.57 5.64
N GLN A 112 1.21 -10.54 6.37
CA GLN A 112 1.02 -9.57 7.44
C GLN A 112 2.03 -9.77 8.56
N LYS A 113 2.26 -11.00 8.96
CA LYS A 113 3.23 -11.34 10.02
C LYS A 113 4.65 -10.91 9.65
N ASN A 114 5.09 -11.25 8.45
CA ASN A 114 6.42 -10.88 7.98
C ASN A 114 6.58 -9.38 7.83
N PHE A 115 5.56 -8.71 7.29
CA PHE A 115 5.58 -7.26 7.13
C PHE A 115 5.65 -6.54 8.48
N ASP A 116 4.85 -6.96 9.46
CA ASP A 116 4.87 -6.37 10.81
C ASP A 116 6.24 -6.54 11.47
N SER A 117 6.88 -7.68 11.30
CA SER A 117 8.23 -7.93 11.81
C SER A 117 9.26 -7.01 11.17
N ILE A 118 9.16 -6.81 9.87
CA ILE A 118 10.05 -5.91 9.12
C ILE A 118 9.89 -4.46 9.60
N GLU A 119 8.65 -4.01 9.78
CA GLU A 119 8.36 -2.66 10.27
C GLU A 119 8.96 -2.43 11.67
N LYS A 120 8.86 -3.42 12.55
CA LYS A 120 9.44 -3.33 13.90
C LYS A 120 10.96 -3.20 13.87
N ILE A 121 11.63 -3.96 13.02
CA ILE A 121 13.09 -3.88 12.86
C ILE A 121 13.48 -2.49 12.36
N PHE A 122 12.79 -1.95 11.36
CA PHE A 122 13.08 -0.62 10.84
C PHE A 122 12.82 0.47 11.87
N ALA A 123 11.73 0.37 12.63
CA ALA A 123 11.43 1.35 13.68
C ALA A 123 12.54 1.41 14.73
N ALA A 124 13.00 0.25 15.20
CA ALA A 124 14.10 0.18 16.16
C ALA A 124 15.41 0.73 15.60
N THR A 125 15.72 0.42 14.34
CA THR A 125 16.92 0.89 13.65
C THR A 125 16.89 2.41 13.47
N ARG A 126 15.71 2.96 13.11
CA ARG A 126 15.52 4.40 12.91
C ARG A 126 15.69 5.17 14.20
N GLU A 127 15.27 4.64 15.35
CA GLU A 127 15.48 5.26 16.66
C GLU A 127 16.97 5.44 16.96
N ALA A 128 17.78 4.47 16.51
CA ALA A 128 19.24 4.53 16.70
C ALA A 128 19.92 5.51 15.74
N ASP A 129 19.36 5.72 14.54
CA ASP A 129 19.95 6.60 13.52
C ASP A 129 18.87 7.17 12.61
N SER A 130 18.31 8.31 12.98
CA SER A 130 17.24 8.97 12.23
C SER A 130 17.75 9.93 11.15
N SER A 131 19.06 10.16 11.08
CA SER A 131 19.64 11.21 10.23
C SER A 131 19.89 10.80 8.78
N ALA A 132 19.82 9.51 8.46
CA ALA A 132 20.14 9.02 7.13
C ALA A 132 19.02 9.33 6.14
N SER A 133 19.40 9.81 4.93
CA SER A 133 18.46 10.23 3.90
C SER A 133 17.70 9.06 3.26
N PHE A 134 18.25 7.85 3.30
CA PHE A 134 17.61 6.68 2.71
C PHE A 134 16.30 6.28 3.40
N TRP A 135 16.04 6.78 4.63
CA TRP A 135 14.79 6.46 5.34
C TRP A 135 13.55 6.92 4.59
N GLN A 136 13.62 8.03 3.86
CA GLN A 136 12.50 8.50 3.05
C GLN A 136 12.12 7.49 1.96
N GLU A 137 13.12 6.92 1.29
CA GLU A 137 12.91 5.90 0.26
C GLU A 137 12.33 4.61 0.86
N ILE A 138 12.90 4.16 1.99
CA ILE A 138 12.39 2.99 2.69
C ILE A 138 10.93 3.20 3.10
N ASP A 139 10.61 4.35 3.70
CA ASP A 139 9.24 4.65 4.13
C ASP A 139 8.26 4.68 2.96
N SER A 140 8.64 5.29 1.86
CA SER A 140 7.80 5.35 0.65
C SER A 140 7.49 3.95 0.12
N ASN A 141 8.49 3.08 0.08
CA ASN A 141 8.31 1.70 -0.38
C ASN A 141 7.51 0.86 0.61
N LEU A 142 7.73 1.04 1.91
CA LEU A 142 6.94 0.35 2.94
C LEU A 142 5.47 0.75 2.87
N GLU A 143 5.19 2.02 2.61
CA GLU A 143 3.82 2.51 2.48
C GLU A 143 3.10 1.90 1.28
N LYS A 144 3.78 1.73 0.15
CA LYS A 144 3.22 1.04 -1.02
C LYS A 144 2.86 -0.40 -0.68
N ILE A 145 3.75 -1.10 0.01
CA ILE A 145 3.52 -2.49 0.42
C ILE A 145 2.32 -2.56 1.38
N SER A 146 2.29 -1.68 2.38
CA SER A 146 1.19 -1.60 3.34
C SER A 146 -0.15 -1.32 2.65
N TRP A 147 -0.17 -0.38 1.72
CA TRP A 147 -1.36 -0.05 0.95
C TRP A 147 -1.87 -1.27 0.18
N TRP A 148 -0.96 -1.97 -0.51
CA TRP A 148 -1.33 -3.18 -1.25
C TRP A 148 -1.87 -4.27 -0.33
N ILE A 149 -1.22 -4.53 0.81
CA ILE A 149 -1.68 -5.53 1.79
C ILE A 149 -3.09 -5.21 2.26
N ARG A 150 -3.34 -3.95 2.63
CA ARG A 150 -4.61 -3.50 3.19
C ARG A 150 -5.75 -3.60 2.17
N THR A 151 -5.48 -3.39 0.90
CA THR A 151 -6.52 -3.24 -0.12
C THR A 151 -6.65 -4.43 -1.08
N SER A 152 -5.66 -5.31 -1.14
CA SER A 152 -5.63 -6.40 -2.12
C SER A 152 -5.79 -7.80 -1.51
N LEU A 153 -5.76 -7.90 -0.20
CA LEU A 153 -5.87 -9.21 0.50
C LEU A 153 -7.16 -9.36 1.29
#